data_870fd8aae3cdc1c31aa4d97ed8cd2c08
#
_entry.id   870fd8aae3cdc1c31aa4d97ed8cd2c08
#
_cell.length_a   1.000
_cell.length_b   1.000
_cell.length_c   1.000
_cell.angle_alpha   90.00
_cell.angle_beta   90.00
_cell.angle_gamma   90.00
#
_symmetry.space_group_name_H-M   'P 1'
#
loop_
_entity.id
_entity.type
_entity.pdbx_description
1 polymer ?
#
loop_
_entity_poly.entity_id
_entity_poly.type
_entity_poly.pdbx_seq_one_letter_code
_entity_poly.pdbx_strand_id
1 'polypeptide(L)'
;EVRCILNPGHTVVGMCFYFPKAGMLFSGDTLFQESVGRTDFPGGSMSEIVRSIREKLFVLPDAVQVYPGHGLMTSIKNEKMFNPFAVE
;
A
#
# COMPACT_ATOMS: atom_id res chain seq x y z
N GLU A 1 13.44 6.25 -12.87
CA GLU A 1 13.75 6.16 -11.44
C GLU A 1 12.70 5.33 -10.72
N VAL A 2 13.12 4.45 -9.83
CA VAL A 2 12.22 3.66 -8.99
C VAL A 2 12.58 3.90 -7.52
N ARG A 3 11.55 4.05 -6.68
CA ARG A 3 11.74 4.16 -5.23
C ARG A 3 11.22 2.92 -4.56
N CYS A 4 12.04 2.32 -3.70
CA CYS A 4 11.64 1.18 -2.89
C CYS A 4 11.12 1.70 -1.55
N ILE A 5 9.89 1.34 -1.19
CA ILE A 5 9.26 1.79 0.04
C ILE A 5 9.04 0.58 0.94
N LEU A 6 9.65 0.60 2.11
CA LEU A 6 9.49 -0.48 3.08
C LEU A 6 8.19 -0.31 3.85
N ASN A 7 7.40 -1.37 3.90
CA ASN A 7 6.09 -1.37 4.55
C ASN A 7 5.97 -2.57 5.48
N PRO A 8 6.37 -2.43 6.75
CA PRO A 8 6.19 -3.52 7.71
C PRO A 8 4.71 -3.73 8.05
N GLY A 9 4.36 -4.94 8.46
CA GLY A 9 3.01 -5.25 8.92
C GLY A 9 2.41 -6.51 8.31
N HIS A 10 2.53 -6.72 6.99
CA HIS A 10 2.06 -7.94 6.35
C HIS A 10 2.96 -9.12 6.74
N THR A 11 4.25 -8.91 6.59
CA THR A 11 5.29 -9.81 7.13
C THR A 11 6.20 -8.94 7.97
N VAL A 12 7.32 -9.46 8.42
CA VAL A 12 8.30 -8.65 9.16
C VAL A 12 8.74 -7.45 8.32
N VAL A 13 8.96 -7.67 7.01
CA VAL A 13 9.31 -6.60 6.08
C VAL A 13 8.54 -6.80 4.78
N GLY A 14 7.78 -5.77 4.37
CA GLY A 14 7.15 -5.71 3.06
C GLY A 14 7.79 -4.59 2.25
N MET A 15 7.60 -4.60 0.93
CA MET A 15 8.19 -3.59 0.07
C MET A 15 7.27 -3.25 -1.10
N CYS A 16 7.13 -1.95 -1.37
CA CYS A 16 6.45 -1.44 -2.55
C CYS A 16 7.45 -0.78 -3.48
N PHE A 17 7.12 -0.72 -4.76
CA PHE A 17 7.96 -0.08 -5.77
C PHE A 17 7.19 1.06 -6.42
N TYR A 18 7.69 2.27 -6.27
CA TYR A 18 7.05 3.48 -6.78
C TYR A 18 7.84 4.05 -7.96
N PHE A 19 7.13 4.29 -9.07
CA PHE A 19 7.69 4.86 -10.29
C PHE A 19 7.10 6.27 -10.47
N PRO A 20 7.78 7.32 -9.96
CA PRO A 20 7.19 8.68 -9.95
C PRO A 20 6.83 9.21 -11.32
N LYS A 21 7.68 9.00 -12.32
CA LYS A 21 7.44 9.53 -13.66
C LYS A 21 6.27 8.86 -14.35
N ALA A 22 6.06 7.58 -14.06
CA ALA A 22 4.95 6.82 -14.64
C ALA A 22 3.67 6.95 -13.81
N GLY A 23 3.75 7.45 -12.58
CA GLY A 23 2.59 7.52 -11.70
C GLY A 23 2.08 6.16 -11.30
N MET A 24 2.97 5.21 -11.07
CA MET A 24 2.62 3.81 -10.78
C MET A 24 3.24 3.36 -9.48
N LEU A 25 2.45 2.63 -8.70
CA LEU A 25 2.91 2.00 -7.46
C LEU A 25 2.60 0.51 -7.51
N PHE A 26 3.61 -0.32 -7.36
CA PHE A 26 3.44 -1.77 -7.26
C PHE A 26 3.46 -2.12 -5.78
N SER A 27 2.30 -2.44 -5.23
CA SER A 27 2.12 -2.55 -3.79
C SER A 27 2.23 -3.99 -3.26
N GLY A 28 2.43 -4.97 -4.15
CA GLY A 28 2.57 -6.36 -3.71
C GLY A 28 1.40 -6.78 -2.84
N ASP A 29 1.72 -7.28 -1.65
CA ASP A 29 0.70 -7.73 -0.70
C ASP A 29 0.43 -6.71 0.40
N THR A 30 0.80 -5.43 0.22
CA THR A 30 0.61 -4.40 1.23
C THR A 30 -0.75 -3.71 1.11
N LEU A 31 -1.07 -3.22 -0.08
CA LEU A 31 -2.29 -2.43 -0.32
C LEU A 31 -3.04 -3.01 -1.52
N PHE A 32 -4.32 -3.30 -1.32
CA PHE A 32 -5.22 -3.79 -2.35
C PHE A 32 -6.39 -2.86 -2.51
N GLN A 33 -7.20 -3.06 -3.55
CA GLN A 33 -8.41 -2.27 -3.72
C GLN A 33 -9.31 -2.46 -2.50
N GLU A 34 -9.48 -1.37 -1.73
CA GLU A 34 -10.31 -1.31 -0.54
C GLU A 34 -9.98 -2.40 0.49
N SER A 35 -8.70 -2.80 0.54
CA SER A 35 -8.22 -3.81 1.47
C SER A 35 -6.73 -3.60 1.74
N VAL A 36 -6.22 -4.34 2.71
CA VAL A 36 -4.79 -4.35 3.03
C VAL A 36 -4.32 -5.79 3.17
N GLY A 37 -3.00 -5.98 3.18
CA GLY A 37 -2.43 -7.30 3.29
C GLY A 37 -2.81 -8.01 4.58
N ARG A 38 -2.80 -9.33 4.55
CA ARG A 38 -3.09 -10.15 5.74
C ARG A 38 -2.00 -9.92 6.79
N THR A 39 -2.42 -9.91 8.05
CA THR A 39 -1.51 -9.70 9.18
C THR A 39 -1.61 -10.80 10.22
N ASP A 40 -2.24 -11.93 9.88
CA ASP A 40 -2.41 -13.06 10.79
C ASP A 40 -1.25 -14.04 10.74
N PHE A 41 -0.15 -13.69 10.06
CA PHE A 41 1.08 -14.48 10.04
C PHE A 41 1.96 -14.12 11.23
N PRO A 42 2.85 -15.02 11.68
CA PRO A 42 3.88 -14.64 12.64
C PRO A 42 4.66 -13.43 12.13
N GLY A 43 4.75 -12.39 12.94
CA GLY A 43 5.41 -11.13 12.56
C GLY A 43 4.52 -10.14 11.86
N GLY A 44 3.26 -10.50 11.55
CA GLY A 44 2.31 -9.55 10.96
C GLY A 44 1.68 -8.65 12.01
N SER A 45 1.31 -7.42 11.63
CA SER A 45 0.69 -6.45 12.54
C SER A 45 -0.21 -5.51 11.76
N MET A 46 -1.51 -5.53 12.07
CA MET A 46 -2.47 -4.64 11.42
C MET A 46 -2.15 -3.17 11.68
N SER A 47 -1.76 -2.83 12.91
CA SER A 47 -1.45 -1.43 13.23
C SER A 47 -0.21 -0.95 12.48
N GLU A 48 0.78 -1.80 12.29
CA GLU A 48 1.97 -1.42 11.53
C GLU A 48 1.68 -1.25 10.04
N ILE A 49 0.88 -2.15 9.44
CA ILE A 49 0.59 -2.04 8.01
C ILE A 49 -0.28 -0.81 7.73
N VAL A 50 -1.26 -0.53 8.58
CA VAL A 50 -2.11 0.66 8.42
C VAL A 50 -1.29 1.93 8.57
N ARG A 51 -0.45 2.01 9.59
CA ARG A 51 0.41 3.18 9.78
C ARG A 51 1.35 3.38 8.61
N SER A 52 1.96 2.30 8.12
CA SER A 52 2.88 2.37 6.99
C SER A 52 2.18 2.88 5.74
N ILE A 53 0.97 2.39 5.47
CA ILE A 53 0.20 2.84 4.32
C ILE A 53 -0.10 4.33 4.43
N ARG A 54 -0.55 4.79 5.59
CA ARG A 54 -0.92 6.19 5.78
C ARG A 54 0.29 7.11 5.73
N GLU A 55 1.41 6.72 6.30
CA GLU A 55 2.59 7.58 6.37
C GLU A 55 3.46 7.52 5.12
N LYS A 56 3.45 6.42 4.39
CA LYS A 56 4.39 6.22 3.28
C LYS A 56 3.71 6.15 1.92
N LEU A 57 2.49 5.64 1.83
CA LEU A 57 1.80 5.49 0.55
C LEU A 57 0.79 6.60 0.31
N PHE A 58 0.02 6.98 1.32
CA PHE A 58 -1.00 8.02 1.17
C PHE A 58 -0.43 9.43 1.03
N VAL A 59 0.88 9.59 1.23
CA VAL A 59 1.55 10.86 0.96
C VAL A 59 1.91 11.01 -0.52
N LEU A 60 1.77 9.95 -1.32
CA LEU A 60 2.00 10.02 -2.76
C LEU A 60 0.85 10.78 -3.43
N PRO A 61 1.08 11.32 -4.65
CA PRO A 61 0.01 12.05 -5.36
C PRO A 61 -1.23 11.19 -5.55
N ASP A 62 -2.40 11.81 -5.45
CA ASP A 62 -3.69 11.13 -5.56
C ASP A 62 -3.86 10.37 -6.88
N ALA A 63 -3.25 10.86 -7.95
CA ALA A 63 -3.39 10.27 -9.28
C ALA A 63 -2.55 9.01 -9.48
N VAL A 64 -1.71 8.65 -8.51
CA VAL A 64 -0.87 7.45 -8.63
C VAL A 64 -1.75 6.20 -8.72
N GLN A 65 -1.49 5.39 -9.75
CA GLN A 65 -2.19 4.13 -9.94
C GLN A 65 -1.50 3.03 -9.14
N VAL A 66 -2.28 2.21 -8.45
CA VAL A 66 -1.78 1.15 -7.58
C VAL A 66 -2.03 -0.20 -8.24
N TYR A 67 -0.95 -0.98 -8.40
CA TYR A 67 -1.00 -2.32 -8.97
C TYR A 67 -0.63 -3.32 -7.87
N PRO A 68 -1.65 -3.97 -7.25
CA PRO A 68 -1.39 -4.97 -6.21
C PRO A 68 -0.78 -6.24 -6.80
N GLY A 69 -0.25 -7.09 -5.94
CA GLY A 69 0.27 -8.39 -6.35
C GLY A 69 -0.81 -9.29 -6.91
N HIS A 70 -2.05 -9.11 -6.47
CA HIS A 70 -3.24 -9.77 -7.02
C HIS A 70 -4.46 -8.89 -6.74
N GLY A 71 -5.55 -9.15 -7.45
CA GLY A 71 -6.74 -8.31 -7.34
C GLY A 71 -6.72 -7.17 -8.35
N LEU A 72 -7.63 -6.23 -8.18
CA LEU A 72 -7.84 -5.16 -9.15
C LEU A 72 -6.94 -3.97 -8.91
N MET A 73 -6.56 -3.29 -9.99
CA MET A 73 -5.85 -2.02 -9.93
C MET A 73 -6.73 -0.97 -9.25
N THR A 74 -6.08 -0.06 -8.51
CA THR A 74 -6.78 1.03 -7.85
C THR A 74 -5.92 2.30 -7.93
N SER A 75 -6.21 3.30 -7.10
CA SER A 75 -5.44 4.54 -7.05
C SER A 75 -5.26 4.98 -5.60
N ILE A 76 -4.25 5.82 -5.37
CA ILE A 76 -4.04 6.38 -4.04
C ILE A 76 -5.27 7.16 -3.59
N LYS A 77 -5.88 7.96 -4.49
CA LYS A 77 -7.09 8.72 -4.15
C LYS A 77 -8.23 7.80 -3.71
N ASN A 78 -8.46 6.71 -4.45
CA ASN A 78 -9.53 5.78 -4.12
C ASN A 78 -9.31 5.14 -2.75
N GLU A 79 -8.08 4.77 -2.46
CA GLU A 79 -7.78 4.10 -1.19
C GLU A 79 -7.86 5.07 0.00
N LYS A 80 -7.46 6.31 -0.19
CA LYS A 80 -7.61 7.32 0.86
C LYS A 80 -9.07 7.56 1.23
N MET A 81 -9.97 7.46 0.25
CA MET A 81 -11.39 7.73 0.45
C MET A 81 -12.18 6.51 0.91
N PHE A 82 -11.84 5.33 0.40
CA PHE A 82 -12.74 4.18 0.53
C PHE A 82 -12.12 2.95 1.18
N ASN A 83 -10.82 2.93 1.49
CA ASN A 83 -10.23 1.75 2.11
C ASN A 83 -10.67 1.67 3.57
N PRO A 84 -11.47 0.66 3.96
CA PRO A 84 -12.04 0.62 5.31
C PRO A 84 -11.01 0.37 6.41
N PHE A 85 -9.82 -0.12 6.06
CA PHE A 85 -8.77 -0.40 7.03
C PHE A 85 -7.85 0.79 7.27
N ALA A 86 -7.70 1.67 6.26
CA ALA A 86 -6.70 2.72 6.30
C ALA A 86 -7.25 4.11 6.00
N VAL A 87 -8.55 4.28 5.98
CA VAL A 87 -9.17 5.57 5.69
C VAL A 87 -8.79 6.58 6.77
N GLU A 88 -8.53 7.82 6.36
CA GLU A 88 -8.13 8.87 7.29
C GLU A 88 -9.31 9.51 7.98
#